data_016fcffb2f30ba521ed26eedceaa9d5e
#
_entry.id   016fcffb2f30ba521ed26eedceaa9d5e
#
_cell.length_a   1.000
_cell.length_b   1.000
_cell.length_c   1.000
_cell.angle_alpha   90.00
_cell.angle_beta   90.00
_cell.angle_gamma   90.00
#
_symmetry.space_group_name_H-M   'P 1'
#
loop_
_entity.id
_entity.type
_entity.pdbx_description
1 polymer ?
#
loop_
_entity_poly.entity_id
_entity_poly.type
_entity_poly.pdbx_seq_one_letter_code
_entity_poly.pdbx_strand_id
1 'polypeptide(L)'
;LNEPQCFVGLGFLTGVHAPGLKCPVRDTFEMAHNALRAHGRAVQMLRQHAKQPLTIGYAPTSGIIYPASDRPEDIEAARKKYFSMPEDDSNWTWNVAWWSDPVLLGKI
;
A
#
# COMPACT_ATOMS: atom_id res chain seq x y z
N LEU A 1 2.46 -9.52 -3.56
CA LEU A 1 1.40 -8.91 -2.74
C LEU A 1 0.39 -8.24 -3.64
N ASN A 2 -0.88 -8.56 -3.45
CA ASN A 2 -1.99 -8.01 -4.23
C ASN A 2 -2.98 -7.31 -3.31
N GLU A 3 -3.33 -6.07 -3.65
CA GLU A 3 -4.33 -5.23 -2.98
C GLU A 3 -4.32 -5.33 -1.44
N PRO A 4 -3.20 -5.05 -0.78
CA PRO A 4 -3.10 -5.20 0.68
C PRO A 4 -4.11 -4.31 1.42
N GLN A 5 -4.52 -3.20 0.81
CA GLN A 5 -5.56 -2.31 1.30
C GLN A 5 -6.88 -3.04 1.56
N CYS A 6 -7.22 -4.01 0.69
CA CYS A 6 -8.48 -4.73 0.80
C CYS A 6 -8.49 -5.66 2.02
N PHE A 7 -7.48 -6.50 2.19
CA PHE A 7 -7.52 -7.40 3.34
C PHE A 7 -7.20 -6.70 4.67
N VAL A 8 -6.29 -5.73 4.71
CA VAL A 8 -6.00 -4.98 5.94
C VAL A 8 -7.14 -3.99 6.25
N GLY A 9 -7.47 -3.10 5.31
CA GLY A 9 -8.47 -2.07 5.55
C GLY A 9 -9.88 -2.64 5.70
N LEU A 10 -10.32 -3.44 4.75
CA LEU A 10 -11.69 -3.94 4.75
C LEU A 10 -11.86 -5.18 5.64
N GLY A 11 -10.83 -6.01 5.79
CA GLY A 11 -10.91 -7.22 6.59
C GLY A 11 -10.67 -7.02 8.08
N PHE A 12 -9.72 -6.17 8.45
CA PHE A 12 -9.28 -6.01 9.84
C PHE A 12 -9.57 -4.64 10.44
N LEU A 13 -9.68 -3.57 9.65
CA LEU A 13 -9.98 -2.25 10.18
C LEU A 13 -11.49 -1.98 10.21
N THR A 14 -12.19 -2.19 9.10
CA THR A 14 -13.62 -1.90 8.99
C THR A 14 -14.51 -3.13 9.18
N GLY A 15 -13.97 -4.34 8.98
CA GLY A 15 -14.69 -5.59 9.12
C GLY A 15 -15.73 -5.88 8.03
N VAL A 16 -15.63 -5.20 6.89
CA VAL A 16 -16.56 -5.37 5.75
C VAL A 16 -16.25 -6.64 4.96
N HIS A 17 -14.97 -7.02 4.87
CA HIS A 17 -14.53 -8.27 4.23
C HIS A 17 -14.09 -9.29 5.30
N ALA A 18 -13.89 -10.55 4.87
CA ALA A 18 -13.31 -11.56 5.73
C ALA A 18 -11.89 -11.12 6.22
N PRO A 19 -11.52 -11.39 7.47
CA PRO A 19 -12.21 -12.16 8.49
C PRO A 19 -13.33 -11.42 9.25
N GLY A 20 -13.62 -10.16 8.91
CA GLY A 20 -14.71 -9.39 9.51
C GLY A 20 -14.39 -8.81 10.89
N LEU A 21 -13.13 -8.65 11.22
CA LEU A 21 -12.67 -8.09 12.47
C LEU A 21 -12.66 -6.55 12.41
N LYS A 22 -12.78 -5.93 13.58
CA LYS A 22 -12.61 -4.48 13.78
C LYS A 22 -11.50 -4.26 14.80
N CYS A 23 -10.27 -4.36 14.31
CA CYS A 23 -9.10 -4.20 15.13
C CYS A 23 -8.78 -2.72 15.38
N PRO A 24 -8.12 -2.39 16.52
CA PRO A 24 -7.54 -1.07 16.72
C PRO A 24 -6.60 -0.69 15.58
N VAL A 25 -6.51 0.60 15.26
CA VAL A 25 -5.63 1.12 14.18
C VAL A 25 -4.19 0.67 14.38
N ARG A 26 -3.68 0.71 15.61
CA ARG A 26 -2.33 0.24 15.95
C ARG A 26 -2.08 -1.19 15.47
N ASP A 27 -3.01 -2.10 15.73
CA ASP A 27 -2.87 -3.51 15.38
C ASP A 27 -2.94 -3.71 13.86
N THR A 28 -3.77 -2.90 13.18
CA THR A 28 -3.84 -2.91 11.71
C THR A 28 -2.57 -2.37 11.05
N PHE A 29 -1.89 -1.37 11.64
CA PHE A 29 -0.56 -0.95 11.20
C PHE A 29 0.46 -2.08 11.33
N GLU A 30 0.48 -2.79 12.43
CA GLU A 30 1.39 -3.92 12.63
C GLU A 30 1.13 -5.04 11.61
N MET A 31 -0.14 -5.39 11.35
CA MET A 31 -0.51 -6.35 10.31
C MET A 31 -0.04 -5.91 8.92
N ALA A 32 -0.25 -4.66 8.58
CA ALA A 32 0.16 -4.11 7.30
C ALA A 32 1.69 -4.13 7.15
N HIS A 33 2.42 -3.75 8.18
CA HIS A 33 3.88 -3.83 8.20
C HIS A 33 4.37 -5.29 8.03
N ASN A 34 3.74 -6.24 8.71
CA ASN A 34 4.06 -7.65 8.56
C ASN A 34 3.73 -8.18 7.15
N ALA A 35 2.67 -7.69 6.50
CA ALA A 35 2.36 -8.02 5.12
C ALA A 35 3.46 -7.52 4.15
N LEU A 36 3.98 -6.30 4.35
CA LEU A 36 5.10 -5.77 3.57
C LEU A 36 6.39 -6.58 3.79
N ARG A 37 6.69 -6.94 5.03
CA ARG A 37 7.84 -7.80 5.36
C ARG A 37 7.72 -9.18 4.72
N ALA A 38 6.52 -9.78 4.77
CA ALA A 38 6.25 -11.08 4.14
C ALA A 38 6.44 -11.00 2.61
N HIS A 39 5.98 -9.92 1.98
CA HIS A 39 6.23 -9.69 0.55
C HIS A 39 7.72 -9.63 0.23
N GLY A 40 8.47 -8.80 0.96
CA GLY A 40 9.93 -8.68 0.76
C GLY A 40 10.64 -10.01 0.94
N ARG A 41 10.27 -10.79 1.98
CA ARG A 41 10.84 -12.11 2.22
C ARG A 41 10.49 -13.11 1.11
N ALA A 42 9.26 -13.10 0.63
CA ALA A 42 8.84 -13.95 -0.49
C ALA A 42 9.63 -13.62 -1.76
N VAL A 43 9.83 -12.33 -2.07
CA VAL A 43 10.63 -11.90 -3.22
C VAL A 43 12.08 -12.39 -3.11
N GLN A 44 12.70 -12.27 -1.93
CA GLN A 44 14.06 -12.77 -1.70
C GLN A 44 14.15 -14.28 -1.93
N MET A 45 13.23 -15.04 -1.34
CA MET A 45 13.21 -16.50 -1.48
C MET A 45 12.95 -16.94 -2.92
N LEU A 46 12.04 -16.30 -3.62
CA LEU A 46 11.77 -16.58 -5.03
C LEU A 46 13.01 -16.33 -5.89
N ARG A 47 13.68 -15.19 -5.71
CA ARG A 47 14.91 -14.87 -6.46
C ARG A 47 16.05 -15.84 -6.17
N GLN A 48 16.16 -16.29 -4.92
CA GLN A 48 17.22 -17.22 -4.49
C GLN A 48 17.03 -18.65 -5.06
N HIS A 49 15.79 -19.11 -5.17
CA HIS A 49 15.47 -20.50 -5.50
C HIS A 49 14.89 -20.71 -6.90
N ALA A 50 14.68 -19.64 -7.66
CA ALA A 50 14.14 -19.75 -9.01
C ALA A 50 15.10 -20.50 -9.94
N LYS A 51 14.54 -21.42 -10.72
CA LYS A 51 15.30 -22.17 -11.74
C LYS A 51 15.29 -21.50 -13.11
N GLN A 52 14.57 -20.39 -13.26
CA GLN A 52 14.45 -19.59 -14.48
C GLN A 52 14.22 -18.11 -14.11
N PRO A 53 14.47 -17.18 -15.05
CA PRO A 53 14.23 -15.76 -14.81
C PRO A 53 12.82 -15.49 -14.30
N LEU A 54 12.71 -14.64 -13.28
CA LEU A 54 11.44 -14.25 -12.67
C LEU A 54 11.10 -12.81 -12.96
N THR A 55 9.85 -12.58 -13.31
CA THR A 55 9.20 -11.26 -13.20
C THR A 55 8.28 -11.30 -11.99
N ILE A 56 8.56 -10.44 -11.00
CA ILE A 56 7.79 -10.39 -9.75
C ILE A 56 7.11 -9.03 -9.69
N GLY A 57 5.78 -9.05 -9.56
CA GLY A 57 4.97 -7.85 -9.48
C GLY A 57 4.48 -7.56 -8.06
N TYR A 58 4.05 -6.33 -7.88
CA TYR A 58 3.34 -5.80 -6.73
C TYR A 58 2.13 -5.02 -7.25
N ALA A 59 0.96 -5.30 -6.73
CA ALA A 59 -0.30 -4.72 -7.21
C ALA A 59 -1.06 -4.06 -6.05
N PRO A 60 -0.69 -2.84 -5.67
CA PRO A 60 -1.50 -2.04 -4.74
C PRO A 60 -2.71 -1.47 -5.45
N THR A 61 -3.76 -1.15 -4.70
CA THR A 61 -4.86 -0.31 -5.16
C THR A 61 -4.86 1.01 -4.42
N SER A 62 -5.33 2.08 -5.05
CA SER A 62 -5.46 3.40 -4.43
C SER A 62 -6.45 4.26 -5.21
N GLY A 63 -6.90 5.35 -4.61
CA GLY A 63 -7.61 6.38 -5.35
C GLY A 63 -6.67 7.12 -6.32
N ILE A 64 -7.10 7.31 -7.56
CA ILE A 64 -6.37 8.13 -8.52
C ILE A 64 -6.76 9.59 -8.34
N ILE A 65 -5.77 10.48 -8.33
CA ILE A 65 -5.98 11.93 -8.20
C ILE A 65 -5.60 12.59 -9.51
N TYR A 66 -6.56 13.27 -10.12
CA TYR A 66 -6.35 14.03 -11.34
C TYR A 66 -6.21 15.53 -11.05
N PRO A 67 -5.38 16.26 -11.81
CA PRO A 67 -5.34 17.71 -11.72
C PRO A 67 -6.66 18.32 -12.20
N ALA A 68 -7.06 19.46 -11.62
CA ALA A 68 -8.28 20.16 -11.99
C ALA A 68 -8.20 20.81 -13.39
N SER A 69 -6.97 21.10 -13.85
CA SER A 69 -6.69 21.60 -15.20
C SER A 69 -5.24 21.29 -15.60
N ASP A 70 -4.86 21.65 -16.85
CA ASP A 70 -3.48 21.50 -17.35
C ASP A 70 -2.50 22.57 -16.83
N ARG A 71 -2.91 23.41 -15.89
CA ARG A 71 -2.03 24.42 -15.28
C ARG A 71 -0.98 23.72 -14.40
N PRO A 72 0.28 24.20 -14.41
CA PRO A 72 1.35 23.60 -13.61
C PRO A 72 1.04 23.50 -12.12
N GLU A 73 0.36 24.49 -11.55
CA GLU A 73 -0.04 24.50 -10.13
C GLU A 73 -1.07 23.42 -9.80
N ASP A 74 -2.02 23.13 -10.69
CA ASP A 74 -3.02 22.08 -10.48
C ASP A 74 -2.38 20.69 -10.62
N ILE A 75 -1.46 20.52 -11.57
CA ILE A 75 -0.69 19.29 -11.76
C ILE A 75 0.16 19.00 -10.50
N GLU A 76 0.86 20.02 -9.99
CA GLU A 76 1.71 19.85 -8.80
C GLU A 76 0.87 19.61 -7.53
N ALA A 77 -0.28 20.25 -7.40
CA ALA A 77 -1.21 20.00 -6.30
C ALA A 77 -1.73 18.54 -6.31
N ALA A 78 -2.13 18.05 -7.48
CA ALA A 78 -2.57 16.66 -7.66
C ALA A 78 -1.45 15.67 -7.33
N ARG A 79 -0.25 15.92 -7.84
CA ARG A 79 0.94 15.11 -7.59
C ARG A 79 1.29 15.07 -6.10
N LYS A 80 1.35 16.24 -5.45
CA LYS A 80 1.62 16.34 -4.01
C LYS A 80 0.59 15.56 -3.21
N LYS A 81 -0.70 15.74 -3.51
CA LYS A 81 -1.78 15.01 -2.81
C LYS A 81 -1.71 13.50 -3.01
N TYR A 82 -1.34 13.03 -4.21
CA TYR A 82 -1.25 11.61 -4.53
C TYR A 82 -0.10 10.91 -3.80
N PHE A 83 1.06 11.57 -3.69
CA PHE A 83 2.27 11.02 -3.09
C PHE A 83 2.53 11.45 -1.65
N SER A 84 1.67 12.29 -1.06
CA SER A 84 1.82 12.66 0.35
C SER A 84 1.45 11.50 1.27
N MET A 85 2.17 11.39 2.37
CA MET A 85 1.73 10.54 3.48
C MET A 85 0.49 11.15 4.15
N PRO A 86 -0.43 10.33 4.69
CA PRO A 86 -1.53 10.83 5.48
C PRO A 86 -1.02 11.61 6.70
N GLU A 87 -1.69 12.71 7.02
CA GLU A 87 -1.39 13.51 8.21
C GLU A 87 -1.97 12.90 9.49
N ASP A 88 -2.90 11.97 9.34
CA ASP A 88 -3.57 11.26 10.42
C ASP A 88 -3.78 9.78 10.07
N ASP A 89 -4.43 9.03 10.95
CA ASP A 89 -4.76 7.63 10.76
C ASP A 89 -6.02 7.38 9.91
N SER A 90 -6.63 8.45 9.38
CA SER A 90 -7.77 8.32 8.48
C SER A 90 -7.32 7.92 7.06
N ASN A 91 -8.01 6.96 6.48
CA ASN A 91 -7.78 6.53 5.08
C ASN A 91 -6.34 6.10 4.72
N TRP A 92 -5.44 5.90 5.71
CA TRP A 92 -4.07 5.50 5.44
C TRP A 92 -3.97 4.20 4.63
N THR A 93 -4.92 3.30 4.82
CA THR A 93 -4.98 2.02 4.08
C THR A 93 -5.15 2.22 2.57
N TRP A 94 -5.65 3.36 2.12
CA TRP A 94 -5.85 3.69 0.70
C TRP A 94 -4.77 4.63 0.15
N ASN A 95 -3.76 4.96 0.96
CA ASN A 95 -2.66 5.80 0.54
C ASN A 95 -1.65 5.01 -0.30
N VAL A 96 -1.33 5.51 -1.50
CA VAL A 96 -0.41 4.82 -2.41
C VAL A 96 1.03 4.81 -1.90
N ALA A 97 1.50 5.95 -1.36
CA ALA A 97 2.87 6.09 -0.89
C ALA A 97 3.14 5.19 0.32
N TRP A 98 2.20 5.12 1.26
CA TRP A 98 2.31 4.26 2.45
C TRP A 98 2.63 2.79 2.11
N TRP A 99 2.01 2.26 1.05
CA TRP A 99 2.22 0.88 0.62
C TRP A 99 3.39 0.73 -0.34
N SER A 100 3.59 1.69 -1.25
CA SER A 100 4.52 1.55 -2.37
C SER A 100 5.94 1.98 -2.03
N ASP A 101 6.12 3.00 -1.20
CA ASP A 101 7.44 3.50 -0.85
C ASP A 101 8.33 2.44 -0.18
N PRO A 102 7.83 1.63 0.79
CA PRO A 102 8.62 0.54 1.36
C PRO A 102 9.03 -0.53 0.33
N VAL A 103 8.12 -0.87 -0.59
CA VAL A 103 8.35 -1.94 -1.57
C VAL A 103 9.26 -1.48 -2.70
N LEU A 104 9.06 -0.27 -3.22
CA LEU A 104 9.73 0.21 -4.42
C LEU A 104 10.97 1.06 -4.11
N LEU A 105 10.97 1.80 -3.02
CA LEU A 105 12.02 2.75 -2.66
C LEU A 105 12.79 2.35 -1.40
N GLY A 106 12.34 1.35 -0.65
CA GLY A 106 12.93 0.95 0.63
C GLY A 106 12.80 2.02 1.73
N LYS A 107 11.81 2.90 1.61
CA LYS A 107 11.51 3.94 2.60
C LYS A 107 10.45 3.47 3.58
N ILE A 108 10.68 3.69 4.87
CA ILE A 108 9.74 3.37 5.95
C ILE A 108 9.48 4.65 6.74
#